data_a619a3e73b2824dcf630aedaa6511d9e
#
_entry.id   a619a3e73b2824dcf630aedaa6511d9e
#
_cell.length_a   1.000
_cell.length_b   1.000
_cell.length_c   1.000
_cell.angle_alpha   90.00
_cell.angle_beta   90.00
_cell.angle_gamma   90.00
#
_symmetry.space_group_name_H-M   'P 1'
#
loop_
_entity.id
_entity.type
_entity.pdbx_description
1 polymer ?
#
loop_
_entity_poly.entity_id
_entity_poly.type
_entity_poly.pdbx_seq_one_letter_code
_entity_poly.pdbx_strand_id
1 'polypeptide(L)'
;LQSWYKSINVSFSESHFQEITQALQELLAGGKSLPKKAIAEQLTSLGLLPDDRLLTSLLVRSEIEGLLCSGVMQGREATWALLSERVSTICSLTPDEALKQLALKYFRSHSPASLEDFAWWSGLSKTQCRKALTLIANEIEEIKVEEETMYLYHSTLDCPDYARMVLLLPPYDEYLIGYKSRWVALEKKHTAKAHN
;
A
#
# COMPACT_ATOMS: atom_id res chain seq x y z
N LEU A 1 5.46 6.38 -8.96
CA LEU A 1 4.54 7.53 -9.15
C LEU A 1 4.68 8.14 -10.55
N GLN A 2 5.88 8.59 -10.98
CA GLN A 2 6.07 9.22 -12.30
C GLN A 2 5.61 8.37 -13.49
N SER A 3 5.78 7.03 -13.44
CA SER A 3 5.31 6.14 -14.50
C SER A 3 3.78 6.03 -14.55
N TRP A 4 3.13 6.06 -13.40
CA TRP A 4 1.67 6.01 -13.29
C TRP A 4 1.03 7.32 -13.79
N TYR A 5 1.58 8.49 -13.44
CA TYR A 5 1.12 9.78 -13.98
C TYR A 5 1.22 9.86 -15.51
N LYS A 6 2.28 9.31 -16.10
CA LYS A 6 2.41 9.21 -17.57
C LYS A 6 1.32 8.34 -18.20
N SER A 7 0.90 7.28 -17.51
CA SER A 7 -0.12 6.35 -18.04
C SER A 7 -1.53 6.94 -18.08
N ILE A 8 -1.84 7.90 -17.21
CA ILE A 8 -3.16 8.57 -17.15
C ILE A 8 -3.23 9.88 -17.92
N ASN A 9 -2.14 10.23 -18.61
CA ASN A 9 -2.03 11.44 -19.44
C ASN A 9 -2.40 12.76 -18.72
N VAL A 10 -2.10 12.80 -17.41
CA VAL A 10 -2.37 13.94 -16.52
C VAL A 10 -1.04 14.51 -16.07
N SER A 11 -0.76 15.74 -16.46
CA SER A 11 0.41 16.47 -15.97
C SER A 11 -0.03 17.78 -15.34
N PHE A 12 0.40 18.01 -14.11
CA PHE A 12 0.34 19.33 -13.49
C PHE A 12 1.73 19.66 -12.93
N SER A 13 2.03 20.94 -12.86
CA SER A 13 3.33 21.39 -12.34
C SER A 13 3.40 21.13 -10.84
N GLU A 14 4.60 21.01 -10.32
CA GLU A 14 4.80 20.85 -8.87
C GLU A 14 4.28 22.08 -8.10
N SER A 15 4.45 23.28 -8.65
CA SER A 15 3.90 24.51 -8.06
C SER A 15 2.38 24.47 -7.96
N HIS A 16 1.70 24.00 -8.99
CA HIS A 16 0.24 23.87 -8.98
C HIS A 16 -0.23 22.81 -7.96
N PHE A 17 0.51 21.71 -7.83
CA PHE A 17 0.22 20.72 -6.78
C PHE A 17 0.40 21.29 -5.37
N GLN A 18 1.41 22.13 -5.14
CA GLN A 18 1.61 22.81 -3.85
C GLN A 18 0.46 23.76 -3.53
N GLU A 19 -0.03 24.55 -4.49
CA GLU A 19 -1.20 25.43 -4.32
C GLU A 19 -2.45 24.62 -3.93
N ILE A 20 -2.70 23.48 -4.60
CA ILE A 20 -3.81 22.59 -4.28
C ILE A 20 -3.63 21.98 -2.89
N THR A 21 -2.42 21.55 -2.54
CA THR A 21 -2.11 20.99 -1.22
C THR A 21 -2.43 21.99 -0.10
N GLN A 22 -2.06 23.24 -0.28
CA GLN A 22 -2.40 24.30 0.67
C GLN A 22 -3.91 24.51 0.76
N ALA A 23 -4.61 24.59 -0.37
CA ALA A 23 -6.06 24.74 -0.39
C ALA A 23 -6.78 23.56 0.28
N LEU A 24 -6.30 22.33 0.09
CA LEU A 24 -6.83 21.14 0.76
C LEU A 24 -6.60 21.18 2.29
N GLN A 25 -5.45 21.67 2.73
CA GLN A 25 -5.17 21.85 4.17
C GLN A 25 -6.15 22.85 4.81
N GLU A 26 -6.38 24.00 4.17
CA GLU A 26 -7.31 25.02 4.65
C GLU A 26 -8.77 24.51 4.64
N LEU A 27 -9.16 23.85 3.55
CA LEU A 27 -10.51 23.32 3.36
C LEU A 27 -10.89 22.26 4.39
N LEU A 28 -9.97 21.36 4.70
CA LEU A 28 -10.20 20.19 5.56
C LEU A 28 -9.79 20.42 7.03
N ALA A 29 -9.23 21.58 7.36
CA ALA A 29 -8.83 21.92 8.72
C ALA A 29 -9.99 21.88 9.70
N GLY A 30 -9.69 21.55 10.98
CA GLY A 30 -10.66 21.46 12.06
C GLY A 30 -11.45 20.14 12.09
N GLY A 31 -10.83 19.05 11.70
CA GLY A 31 -11.42 17.70 11.75
C GLY A 31 -12.49 17.42 10.69
N LYS A 32 -12.56 18.25 9.65
CA LYS A 32 -13.55 18.10 8.59
C LYS A 32 -13.29 16.83 7.76
N SER A 33 -14.39 16.23 7.31
CA SER A 33 -14.39 15.12 6.36
C SER A 33 -15.33 15.49 5.21
N LEU A 34 -14.80 15.64 4.00
CA LEU A 34 -15.58 16.10 2.85
C LEU A 34 -15.60 15.04 1.74
N PRO A 35 -16.77 14.86 1.08
CA PRO A 35 -16.90 14.01 -0.08
C PRO A 35 -16.20 14.65 -1.30
N LYS A 36 -15.85 13.80 -2.28
CA LYS A 36 -15.15 14.22 -3.51
C LYS A 36 -15.81 15.41 -4.19
N LYS A 37 -17.14 15.41 -4.28
CA LYS A 37 -17.91 16.46 -4.92
C LYS A 37 -17.72 17.82 -4.24
N ALA A 38 -17.79 17.87 -2.91
CA ALA A 38 -17.58 19.10 -2.16
C ALA A 38 -16.16 19.65 -2.32
N ILE A 39 -15.15 18.77 -2.35
CA ILE A 39 -13.76 19.15 -2.62
C ILE A 39 -13.64 19.72 -4.05
N ALA A 40 -14.25 19.07 -5.04
CA ALA A 40 -14.27 19.54 -6.44
C ALA A 40 -14.83 20.96 -6.55
N GLU A 41 -15.99 21.21 -5.97
CA GLU A 41 -16.68 22.50 -5.99
C GLU A 41 -15.82 23.60 -5.39
N GLN A 42 -15.16 23.34 -4.28
CA GLN A 42 -14.30 24.31 -3.62
C GLN A 42 -13.01 24.59 -4.43
N LEU A 43 -12.31 23.57 -4.89
CA LEU A 43 -11.11 23.76 -5.70
C LEU A 43 -11.41 24.47 -7.03
N THR A 44 -12.58 24.19 -7.64
CA THR A 44 -13.03 24.86 -8.84
C THR A 44 -13.33 26.34 -8.57
N SER A 45 -13.98 26.67 -7.47
CA SER A 45 -14.24 28.06 -7.07
C SER A 45 -12.98 28.88 -6.85
N LEU A 46 -11.88 28.22 -6.44
CA LEU A 46 -10.56 28.81 -6.29
C LEU A 46 -9.76 28.87 -7.62
N GLY A 47 -10.31 28.35 -8.71
CA GLY A 47 -9.61 28.27 -10.01
C GLY A 47 -8.48 27.24 -10.05
N LEU A 48 -8.41 26.34 -9.07
CA LEU A 48 -7.34 25.35 -8.92
C LEU A 48 -7.66 24.00 -9.59
N LEU A 49 -8.91 23.73 -9.96
CA LEU A 49 -9.34 22.50 -10.59
C LEU A 49 -9.96 22.76 -11.96
N PRO A 50 -9.19 22.69 -13.05
CA PRO A 50 -9.69 22.94 -14.41
C PRO A 50 -10.52 21.76 -14.96
N ASP A 51 -10.33 20.54 -14.42
CA ASP A 51 -10.97 19.32 -14.91
C ASP A 51 -11.18 18.32 -13.76
N ASP A 52 -12.40 17.84 -13.57
CA ASP A 52 -12.78 16.87 -12.55
C ASP A 52 -12.00 15.55 -12.65
N ARG A 53 -11.50 15.17 -13.83
CA ARG A 53 -10.66 13.98 -14.02
C ARG A 53 -9.34 14.08 -13.26
N LEU A 54 -8.83 15.30 -13.10
CA LEU A 54 -7.61 15.56 -12.32
C LEU A 54 -7.79 15.30 -10.83
N LEU A 55 -8.97 15.55 -10.29
CA LEU A 55 -9.21 15.48 -8.87
C LEU A 55 -8.90 14.11 -8.28
N THR A 56 -9.28 13.01 -8.95
CA THR A 56 -8.95 11.67 -8.46
C THR A 56 -7.45 11.47 -8.32
N SER A 57 -6.69 11.90 -9.31
CA SER A 57 -5.22 11.79 -9.31
C SER A 57 -4.58 12.65 -8.21
N LEU A 58 -5.13 13.85 -8.00
CA LEU A 58 -4.68 14.77 -6.95
C LEU A 58 -4.95 14.20 -5.55
N LEU A 59 -6.14 13.66 -5.31
CA LEU A 59 -6.49 13.04 -4.04
C LEU A 59 -5.61 11.82 -3.76
N VAL A 60 -5.44 10.93 -4.74
CA VAL A 60 -4.55 9.75 -4.61
C VAL A 60 -3.11 10.18 -4.34
N ARG A 61 -2.59 11.21 -5.01
CA ARG A 61 -1.26 11.74 -4.74
C ARG A 61 -1.16 12.27 -3.31
N SER A 62 -2.15 13.04 -2.86
CA SER A 62 -2.19 13.60 -1.52
C SER A 62 -2.27 12.52 -0.42
N GLU A 63 -2.94 11.40 -0.71
CA GLU A 63 -2.94 10.22 0.20
C GLU A 63 -1.57 9.55 0.25
N ILE A 64 -0.92 9.35 -0.90
CA ILE A 64 0.42 8.73 -0.97
C ILE A 64 1.48 9.61 -0.30
N GLU A 65 1.38 10.94 -0.42
CA GLU A 65 2.27 11.88 0.25
C GLU A 65 1.95 12.08 1.74
N GLY A 66 0.90 11.42 2.25
CA GLY A 66 0.55 11.46 3.67
C GLY A 66 -0.14 12.75 4.12
N LEU A 67 -0.69 13.53 3.20
CA LEU A 67 -1.51 14.70 3.51
C LEU A 67 -2.92 14.30 3.90
N LEU A 68 -3.54 13.45 3.09
CA LEU A 68 -4.92 13.03 3.23
C LEU A 68 -5.03 11.56 3.67
N CYS A 69 -6.17 11.23 4.22
CA CYS A 69 -6.63 9.87 4.44
C CYS A 69 -8.15 9.80 4.32
N SER A 70 -8.71 8.59 4.39
CA SER A 70 -10.16 8.39 4.47
C SER A 70 -10.74 9.12 5.68
N GLY A 71 -11.75 9.92 5.45
CA GLY A 71 -12.50 10.65 6.47
C GLY A 71 -13.66 9.83 7.05
N VAL A 72 -14.52 10.50 7.84
CA VAL A 72 -15.76 9.90 8.34
C VAL A 72 -16.76 9.83 7.20
N MET A 73 -17.28 8.64 6.89
CA MET A 73 -18.27 8.46 5.85
C MET A 73 -19.51 9.31 6.08
N GLN A 74 -20.04 9.94 5.02
CA GLN A 74 -21.30 10.65 5.03
C GLN A 74 -22.37 9.78 4.34
N GLY A 75 -23.16 9.08 5.14
CA GLY A 75 -24.07 8.06 4.63
C GLY A 75 -23.31 6.92 3.95
N ARG A 76 -23.41 6.82 2.61
CA ARG A 76 -22.65 5.84 1.79
C ARG A 76 -21.51 6.47 1.01
N GLU A 77 -21.28 7.77 1.15
CA GLU A 77 -20.22 8.46 0.44
C GLU A 77 -18.89 8.39 1.19
N ALA A 78 -17.82 8.01 0.49
CA ALA A 78 -16.47 8.13 0.97
C ALA A 78 -16.07 9.61 1.06
N THR A 79 -15.30 9.94 2.09
CA THR A 79 -14.83 11.31 2.33
C THR A 79 -13.32 11.30 2.53
N TRP A 80 -12.72 12.48 2.43
CA TRP A 80 -11.30 12.73 2.71
C TRP A 80 -11.16 13.67 3.91
N ALA A 81 -10.11 13.47 4.67
CA ALA A 81 -9.74 14.28 5.83
C ALA A 81 -8.22 14.45 5.91
N LEU A 82 -7.75 15.40 6.69
CA LEU A 82 -6.32 15.56 6.95
C LEU A 82 -5.80 14.39 7.81
N LEU A 83 -4.74 13.72 7.34
CA LEU A 83 -4.11 12.63 8.07
C LEU A 83 -3.63 13.07 9.45
N SER A 84 -3.02 14.26 9.55
CA SER A 84 -2.49 14.84 10.79
C SER A 84 -3.54 15.08 11.87
N GLU A 85 -4.82 15.26 11.48
CA GLU A 85 -5.92 15.46 12.43
C GLU A 85 -6.68 14.16 12.75
N ARG A 86 -6.55 13.14 11.90
CA ARG A 86 -7.18 11.82 12.08
C ARG A 86 -6.31 10.84 12.86
N VAL A 87 -5.00 10.97 12.75
CA VAL A 87 -4.04 10.09 13.40
C VAL A 87 -3.25 10.89 14.43
N SER A 88 -3.49 10.58 15.70
CA SER A 88 -2.92 11.31 16.85
C SER A 88 -1.41 11.15 16.99
N THR A 89 -0.84 10.09 16.42
CA THR A 89 0.59 9.82 16.51
C THR A 89 1.12 9.38 15.15
N ILE A 90 1.84 10.26 14.49
CA ILE A 90 2.58 9.94 13.27
C ILE A 90 4.01 9.58 13.69
N CYS A 91 4.39 8.31 13.54
CA CYS A 91 5.78 7.90 13.72
C CYS A 91 6.61 8.40 12.54
N SER A 92 7.57 9.28 12.81
CA SER A 92 8.59 9.62 11.83
C SER A 92 9.67 8.54 11.86
N LEU A 93 9.76 7.76 10.80
CA LEU A 93 10.76 6.72 10.61
C LEU A 93 11.82 7.20 9.62
N THR A 94 13.08 6.88 9.89
CA THR A 94 14.11 6.98 8.86
C THR A 94 13.80 6.00 7.72
N PRO A 95 14.32 6.23 6.50
CA PRO A 95 14.12 5.30 5.38
C PRO A 95 14.51 3.86 5.70
N ASP A 96 15.55 3.64 6.48
CA ASP A 96 16.02 2.31 6.85
C ASP A 96 15.12 1.66 7.90
N GLU A 97 14.61 2.41 8.86
CA GLU A 97 13.62 1.92 9.82
C GLU A 97 12.30 1.56 9.14
N ALA A 98 11.83 2.39 8.22
CA ALA A 98 10.63 2.10 7.43
C ALA A 98 10.80 0.83 6.60
N LEU A 99 11.96 0.68 5.94
CA LEU A 99 12.29 -0.49 5.14
C LEU A 99 12.37 -1.76 5.99
N LYS A 100 13.02 -1.67 7.16
CA LYS A 100 13.09 -2.75 8.16
C LYS A 100 11.70 -3.17 8.63
N GLN A 101 10.86 -2.21 9.03
CA GLN A 101 9.51 -2.52 9.52
C GLN A 101 8.62 -3.12 8.43
N LEU A 102 8.73 -2.64 7.19
CA LEU A 102 7.98 -3.19 6.07
C LEU A 102 8.33 -4.65 5.83
N ALA A 103 9.63 -4.97 5.80
CA ALA A 103 10.11 -6.34 5.64
C ALA A 103 9.67 -7.24 6.79
N LEU A 104 9.80 -6.78 8.05
CA LEU A 104 9.33 -7.55 9.22
C LEU A 104 7.84 -7.85 9.13
N LYS A 105 7.01 -6.89 8.75
CA LYS A 105 5.56 -7.10 8.61
C LYS A 105 5.26 -8.15 7.54
N TYR A 106 5.94 -8.06 6.39
CA TYR A 106 5.75 -9.00 5.30
C TYR A 106 6.16 -10.42 5.71
N PHE A 107 7.40 -10.62 6.17
CA PHE A 107 7.89 -11.96 6.50
C PHE A 107 7.20 -12.57 7.72
N ARG A 108 6.70 -11.79 8.67
CA ARG A 108 5.86 -12.29 9.77
C ARG A 108 4.55 -12.93 9.30
N SER A 109 3.96 -12.43 8.24
CA SER A 109 2.65 -12.88 7.74
C SER A 109 2.72 -13.78 6.50
N HIS A 110 3.84 -13.74 5.75
CA HIS A 110 3.97 -14.40 4.46
C HIS A 110 5.13 -15.41 4.39
N SER A 111 5.76 -15.75 5.51
CA SER A 111 6.82 -16.78 5.53
C SER A 111 6.25 -18.19 5.30
N PRO A 112 6.96 -19.04 4.57
CA PRO A 112 8.19 -18.76 3.83
C PRO A 112 7.91 -18.00 2.54
N ALA A 113 8.74 -17.02 2.20
CA ALA A 113 8.60 -16.22 0.99
C ALA A 113 9.97 -15.89 0.37
N SER A 114 10.02 -15.72 -0.95
CA SER A 114 11.23 -15.36 -1.67
C SER A 114 11.46 -13.84 -1.70
N LEU A 115 12.67 -13.41 -2.10
CA LEU A 115 12.96 -12.00 -2.39
C LEU A 115 12.06 -11.48 -3.51
N GLU A 116 11.73 -12.34 -4.49
CA GLU A 116 10.89 -11.96 -5.62
C GLU A 116 9.44 -11.71 -5.19
N ASP A 117 8.93 -12.50 -4.22
CA ASP A 117 7.60 -12.30 -3.65
C ASP A 117 7.53 -10.98 -2.87
N PHE A 118 8.52 -10.71 -2.03
CA PHE A 118 8.60 -9.44 -1.31
C PHE A 118 8.72 -8.24 -2.25
N ALA A 119 9.50 -8.34 -3.32
CA ALA A 119 9.61 -7.27 -4.33
C ALA A 119 8.28 -7.06 -5.07
N TRP A 120 7.58 -8.14 -5.41
CA TRP A 120 6.26 -8.10 -6.02
C TRP A 120 5.23 -7.41 -5.13
N TRP A 121 5.13 -7.85 -3.88
CA TRP A 121 4.15 -7.34 -2.92
C TRP A 121 4.41 -5.87 -2.55
N SER A 122 5.66 -5.53 -2.26
CA SER A 122 6.02 -4.18 -1.81
C SER A 122 6.14 -3.15 -2.93
N GLY A 123 6.32 -3.57 -4.18
CA GLY A 123 6.65 -2.68 -5.29
C GLY A 123 8.06 -2.06 -5.22
N LEU A 124 8.88 -2.50 -4.27
CA LEU A 124 10.25 -2.02 -4.11
C LEU A 124 11.19 -2.60 -5.17
N SER A 125 12.28 -1.88 -5.45
CA SER A 125 13.36 -2.43 -6.27
C SER A 125 14.05 -3.60 -5.57
N LYS A 126 14.60 -4.56 -6.33
CA LYS A 126 15.35 -5.69 -5.77
C LYS A 126 16.52 -5.24 -4.89
N THR A 127 17.14 -4.11 -5.18
CA THR A 127 18.20 -3.52 -4.37
C THR A 127 17.70 -3.11 -2.99
N GLN A 128 16.54 -2.46 -2.92
CA GLN A 128 15.88 -2.10 -1.67
C GLN A 128 15.44 -3.35 -0.89
N CYS A 129 14.89 -4.36 -1.59
CA CYS A 129 14.51 -5.63 -0.96
C CYS A 129 15.72 -6.36 -0.36
N ARG A 130 16.86 -6.43 -1.03
CA ARG A 130 18.10 -7.01 -0.46
C ARG A 130 18.57 -6.23 0.77
N LYS A 131 18.53 -4.89 0.71
CA LYS A 131 18.84 -4.06 1.88
C LYS A 131 17.90 -4.36 3.04
N ALA A 132 16.60 -4.50 2.76
CA ALA A 132 15.59 -4.84 3.77
C ALA A 132 15.88 -6.19 4.43
N LEU A 133 16.21 -7.24 3.66
CA LEU A 133 16.59 -8.55 4.19
C LEU A 133 17.84 -8.44 5.08
N THR A 134 18.83 -7.65 4.69
CA THR A 134 20.03 -7.41 5.53
C THR A 134 19.64 -6.75 6.86
N LEU A 135 18.70 -5.80 6.87
CA LEU A 135 18.26 -5.11 8.09
C LEU A 135 17.48 -6.01 9.06
N ILE A 136 16.93 -7.13 8.58
CA ILE A 136 16.17 -8.10 9.39
C ILE A 136 16.86 -9.47 9.48
N ALA A 137 18.13 -9.58 9.11
CA ALA A 137 18.86 -10.86 9.02
C ALA A 137 18.84 -11.69 10.33
N ASN A 138 18.72 -11.03 11.48
CA ASN A 138 18.62 -11.71 12.78
C ASN A 138 17.21 -12.25 13.09
N GLU A 139 16.21 -11.91 12.29
CA GLU A 139 14.80 -12.26 12.50
C GLU A 139 14.33 -13.35 11.55
N ILE A 140 15.12 -13.63 10.51
CA ILE A 140 14.78 -14.57 9.44
C ILE A 140 15.88 -15.60 9.24
N GLU A 141 15.49 -16.77 8.75
CA GLU A 141 16.37 -17.82 8.30
C GLU A 141 16.23 -18.00 6.78
N GLU A 142 17.37 -18.15 6.10
CA GLU A 142 17.38 -18.53 4.68
C GLU A 142 17.24 -20.04 4.57
N ILE A 143 16.21 -20.51 3.85
CA ILE A 143 15.94 -21.90 3.60
C ILE A 143 15.89 -22.19 2.10
N LYS A 144 16.13 -23.42 1.72
CA LYS A 144 15.90 -23.88 0.33
C LYS A 144 14.66 -24.75 0.30
N VAL A 145 13.70 -24.37 -0.55
CA VAL A 145 12.48 -25.13 -0.81
C VAL A 145 12.46 -25.44 -2.30
N GLU A 146 12.58 -26.71 -2.65
CA GLU A 146 12.87 -27.15 -4.02
C GLU A 146 14.18 -26.47 -4.51
N GLU A 147 14.11 -25.70 -5.61
CA GLU A 147 15.27 -24.98 -6.19
C GLU A 147 15.26 -23.47 -5.83
N GLU A 148 14.30 -23.02 -5.01
CA GLU A 148 14.12 -21.60 -4.70
C GLU A 148 14.65 -21.27 -3.30
N THR A 149 15.35 -20.12 -3.19
CA THR A 149 15.76 -19.57 -1.91
C THR A 149 14.60 -18.78 -1.31
N MET A 150 14.19 -19.17 -0.11
CA MET A 150 13.11 -18.55 0.65
C MET A 150 13.61 -18.10 2.02
N TYR A 151 12.88 -17.18 2.61
CA TYR A 151 13.16 -16.62 3.93
C TYR A 151 12.00 -16.96 4.87
N LEU A 152 12.35 -17.59 6.00
CA LEU A 152 11.42 -17.98 7.05
C LEU A 152 11.61 -17.07 8.27
N TYR A 153 10.53 -16.50 8.76
CA TYR A 153 10.55 -15.73 10.00
C TYR A 153 10.61 -16.68 11.21
N HIS A 154 11.51 -16.44 12.15
CA HIS A 154 11.85 -17.39 13.22
C HIS A 154 10.67 -17.83 14.11
N SER A 155 9.67 -16.98 14.32
CA SER A 155 8.51 -17.31 15.17
C SER A 155 7.32 -17.94 14.44
N THR A 156 7.44 -18.26 13.15
CA THR A 156 6.37 -18.95 12.39
C THR A 156 6.37 -20.47 12.55
N LEU A 157 7.27 -21.02 13.37
CA LEU A 157 7.40 -22.46 13.57
C LEU A 157 6.26 -23.10 14.40
N ASP A 158 5.49 -22.31 15.16
CA ASP A 158 4.31 -22.75 15.90
C ASP A 158 3.03 -22.58 15.05
N CYS A 159 2.95 -23.31 13.94
CA CYS A 159 1.76 -23.29 13.10
C CYS A 159 0.68 -24.21 13.67
N PRO A 160 -0.53 -23.71 13.99
CA PRO A 160 -1.65 -24.56 14.36
C PRO A 160 -2.01 -25.54 13.25
N ASP A 161 -2.54 -26.71 13.60
CA ASP A 161 -3.02 -27.70 12.64
C ASP A 161 -4.28 -27.19 11.92
N TYR A 162 -4.11 -26.61 10.75
CA TYR A 162 -5.19 -26.15 9.88
C TYR A 162 -5.73 -27.23 8.92
N ALA A 163 -5.25 -28.47 9.01
CA ALA A 163 -5.58 -29.55 8.08
C ALA A 163 -7.09 -29.83 7.92
N ARG A 164 -7.91 -29.36 8.86
CA ARG A 164 -9.37 -29.54 8.86
C ARG A 164 -10.16 -28.24 8.60
N MET A 165 -9.48 -27.13 8.32
CA MET A 165 -10.16 -25.86 8.10
C MET A 165 -10.45 -25.68 6.61
N VAL A 166 -11.68 -25.25 6.30
CA VAL A 166 -12.07 -24.76 4.99
C VAL A 166 -12.36 -23.26 5.12
N LEU A 167 -11.59 -22.46 4.42
CA LEU A 167 -11.72 -21.01 4.41
C LEU A 167 -12.23 -20.55 3.04
N LEU A 168 -13.31 -19.78 3.05
CA LEU A 168 -13.79 -19.09 1.85
C LEU A 168 -13.17 -17.69 1.83
N LEU A 169 -12.20 -17.50 0.94
CA LEU A 169 -11.47 -16.24 0.82
C LEU A 169 -12.15 -15.34 -0.22
N PRO A 170 -12.17 -14.02 -0.01
CA PRO A 170 -12.66 -13.07 -1.00
C PRO A 170 -11.74 -13.01 -2.22
N PRO A 171 -12.22 -12.46 -3.36
CA PRO A 171 -11.32 -12.15 -4.48
C PRO A 171 -10.25 -11.15 -4.02
N TYR A 172 -9.04 -11.30 -4.55
CA TYR A 172 -7.86 -10.49 -4.21
C TYR A 172 -7.38 -10.63 -2.75
N ASP A 173 -7.62 -11.79 -2.14
CA ASP A 173 -7.09 -12.08 -0.80
C ASP A 173 -5.57 -12.19 -0.81
N GLU A 174 -4.91 -11.65 0.22
CA GLU A 174 -3.45 -11.65 0.40
C GLU A 174 -2.83 -13.05 0.38
N TYR A 175 -3.58 -14.09 0.74
CA TYR A 175 -3.15 -15.48 0.67
C TYR A 175 -2.67 -15.89 -0.73
N LEU A 176 -3.26 -15.30 -1.77
CA LEU A 176 -2.86 -15.56 -3.16
C LEU A 176 -2.09 -14.41 -3.80
N ILE A 177 -2.49 -13.16 -3.55
CA ILE A 177 -1.86 -12.01 -4.22
C ILE A 177 -0.60 -11.52 -3.51
N GLY A 178 -0.35 -11.93 -2.28
CA GLY A 178 0.86 -11.62 -1.52
C GLY A 178 2.14 -12.23 -2.10
N TYR A 179 2.03 -13.15 -3.06
CA TYR A 179 3.16 -13.85 -3.68
C TYR A 179 3.19 -13.63 -5.19
N LYS A 180 4.39 -13.43 -5.73
CA LYS A 180 4.62 -13.43 -7.18
C LYS A 180 4.42 -14.84 -7.74
N SER A 181 5.03 -15.82 -7.07
CA SER A 181 4.89 -17.23 -7.37
C SER A 181 3.89 -17.87 -6.39
N ARG A 182 2.74 -18.26 -6.89
CA ARG A 182 1.62 -18.74 -6.04
C ARG A 182 1.75 -20.21 -5.63
N TRP A 183 2.82 -20.91 -6.01
CA TRP A 183 2.95 -22.34 -5.75
C TRP A 183 3.06 -22.68 -4.25
N VAL A 184 3.48 -21.74 -3.43
CA VAL A 184 3.51 -21.89 -1.95
C VAL A 184 2.10 -22.00 -1.37
N ALA A 185 1.16 -21.24 -1.94
CA ALA A 185 -0.23 -21.17 -1.46
C ALA A 185 -1.17 -22.04 -2.30
N LEU A 186 -0.77 -22.46 -3.51
CA LEU A 186 -1.66 -23.12 -4.46
C LEU A 186 -0.91 -24.19 -5.28
N GLU A 187 -1.42 -25.42 -5.30
CA GLU A 187 -0.87 -26.47 -6.14
C GLU A 187 -0.88 -26.06 -7.63
N LYS A 188 0.20 -26.38 -8.36
CA LYS A 188 0.40 -26.02 -9.77
C LYS A 188 -0.80 -26.37 -10.67
N LYS A 189 -1.48 -27.52 -10.42
CA LYS A 189 -2.67 -27.94 -11.19
C LYS A 189 -3.86 -26.98 -11.10
N HIS A 190 -3.89 -26.10 -10.10
CA HIS A 190 -4.98 -25.14 -9.87
C HIS A 190 -4.64 -23.71 -10.28
N THR A 191 -3.38 -23.44 -10.63
CA THR A 191 -2.90 -22.08 -10.93
C THR A 191 -3.73 -21.38 -12.01
N ALA A 192 -4.11 -22.09 -13.08
CA ALA A 192 -4.93 -21.52 -14.16
C ALA A 192 -6.34 -21.08 -13.71
N LYS A 193 -6.86 -21.64 -12.62
CA LYS A 193 -8.19 -21.28 -12.08
C LYS A 193 -8.13 -20.05 -11.16
N ALA A 194 -6.96 -19.69 -10.69
CA ALA A 194 -6.76 -18.59 -9.75
C ALA A 194 -6.32 -17.27 -10.44
N HIS A 195 -6.25 -17.24 -11.76
CA HIS A 195 -5.73 -16.14 -12.57
C HIS A 195 -6.80 -15.37 -13.34
N ASN A 196 -8.04 -15.46 -13.00
CA ASN A 196 -9.11 -14.71 -13.66
C ASN A 196 -9.52 -13.51 -12.85
#